data_5cca5cac4f4c2ae45a25f007d7708504
#
_entry.id   5cca5cac4f4c2ae45a25f007d7708504
#
_cell.length_a   1.000
_cell.length_b   1.000
_cell.length_c   1.000
_cell.angle_alpha   90.00
_cell.angle_beta   90.00
_cell.angle_gamma   90.00
#
_symmetry.space_group_name_H-M   'P 1'
#
loop_
_entity.id
_entity.type
_entity.pdbx_description
1 polymer ?
#
loop_
_entity_poly.entity_id
_entity_poly.type
_entity_poly.pdbx_seq_one_letter_code
_entity_poly.pdbx_strand_id
1 'polypeptide(L)'
;TRDGGATRTRGNRAVSRADAGRYVCRATNKHGSAVRSIVVTVEYEPSIGETGCPARQLWVEGAPAELACAASGNPPPRVACAKLGDSQDPPPASPNVTRAHAGTYQCRATNTHGSALRNVTVAVEYSPVAVSLRVLPSANVSRGASFSVECRAEGLPTPTYGWALPPAPNLRFAADNRSVAVAGAAAANRGLYTCTATNRHGRRAGSVMVRVDESRLVLLASLGSLGAVTAVGLAAAGGYYLKSTACKKGEYNVRDAEGSSEAACLHRQRHDRSEVYGIQLTQP
;
A
#
# COMPACT_ATOMS: atom_id res chain seq x y z
N THR A 1 30.03 9.30 -59.68
CA THR A 1 30.52 9.75 -58.36
C THR A 1 29.32 10.05 -57.46
N ARG A 2 29.43 9.74 -56.21
CA ARG A 2 28.53 10.20 -55.17
C ARG A 2 29.14 11.51 -54.61
N ASP A 3 28.36 12.58 -54.55
CA ASP A 3 28.76 13.91 -54.08
C ASP A 3 30.25 14.09 -53.77
N GLY A 4 31.08 14.45 -54.78
CA GLY A 4 32.50 14.76 -54.63
C GLY A 4 33.51 13.61 -54.54
N GLY A 5 33.13 12.34 -54.62
CA GLY A 5 34.01 11.19 -54.52
C GLY A 5 34.40 10.56 -55.86
N ALA A 6 35.53 9.84 -55.88
CA ALA A 6 36.06 9.15 -57.09
C ALA A 6 35.09 8.08 -57.61
N THR A 7 35.11 7.88 -58.91
CA THR A 7 34.37 6.86 -59.68
C THR A 7 34.73 5.45 -59.17
N ARG A 8 33.81 4.77 -58.47
CA ARG A 8 33.93 3.36 -58.17
C ARG A 8 32.87 2.58 -58.94
N THR A 9 33.39 1.79 -59.90
CA THR A 9 32.60 0.69 -60.44
C THR A 9 32.46 -0.35 -59.36
N ARG A 10 31.21 -0.60 -58.88
CA ARG A 10 30.95 -1.51 -57.82
C ARG A 10 30.74 -2.91 -58.39
N GLY A 11 31.62 -3.84 -58.04
CA GLY A 11 31.38 -5.26 -58.25
C GLY A 11 30.21 -5.78 -57.38
N ASN A 12 29.90 -7.08 -57.42
CA ASN A 12 28.82 -7.78 -56.69
C ASN A 12 28.95 -7.68 -55.18
N ARG A 13 28.81 -6.47 -54.62
CA ARG A 13 28.84 -6.22 -53.20
C ARG A 13 27.40 -6.03 -52.70
N ALA A 14 27.06 -6.63 -51.53
CA ALA A 14 25.79 -6.39 -50.90
C ALA A 14 25.55 -4.89 -50.63
N VAL A 15 24.34 -4.42 -50.91
CA VAL A 15 23.92 -3.05 -50.69
C VAL A 15 23.77 -2.80 -49.21
N SER A 16 24.24 -1.67 -48.72
CA SER A 16 24.10 -1.19 -47.34
C SER A 16 23.34 0.13 -47.32
N ARG A 17 22.84 0.53 -46.12
CA ARG A 17 22.17 1.82 -45.93
C ARG A 17 23.04 3.01 -46.35
N ALA A 18 24.38 2.87 -46.25
CA ALA A 18 25.32 3.89 -46.69
C ALA A 18 25.36 4.09 -48.19
N ASP A 19 24.73 3.21 -48.93
CA ASP A 19 24.70 3.28 -50.40
C ASP A 19 23.52 4.13 -50.91
N ALA A 20 22.62 4.53 -50.07
CA ALA A 20 21.58 5.50 -50.40
C ALA A 20 22.18 6.88 -50.71
N GLY A 21 21.58 7.60 -51.65
CA GLY A 21 21.99 8.95 -52.01
C GLY A 21 21.93 9.25 -53.47
N ARG A 22 22.38 10.45 -53.82
CA ARG A 22 22.43 10.91 -55.22
C ARG A 22 23.73 10.48 -55.88
N TYR A 23 23.59 9.83 -57.03
CA TYR A 23 24.71 9.41 -57.85
C TYR A 23 24.71 10.23 -59.16
N VAL A 24 25.89 10.71 -59.55
CA VAL A 24 26.06 11.48 -60.78
C VAL A 24 26.97 10.66 -61.73
N CYS A 25 26.41 10.32 -62.88
CA CYS A 25 27.16 9.72 -63.98
C CYS A 25 27.57 10.80 -64.96
N ARG A 26 28.87 10.87 -65.25
CA ARG A 26 29.46 11.74 -66.31
C ARG A 26 30.04 10.89 -67.38
N ALA A 27 29.59 11.06 -68.60
CA ALA A 27 30.19 10.48 -69.79
C ALA A 27 30.95 11.57 -70.58
N THR A 28 32.18 11.39 -70.88
CA THR A 28 33.00 12.37 -71.57
C THR A 28 33.72 11.71 -72.73
N ASN A 29 33.73 12.40 -73.93
CA ASN A 29 34.48 12.07 -75.06
C ASN A 29 35.28 13.29 -75.58
N LYS A 30 35.99 13.16 -76.70
CA LYS A 30 36.77 14.25 -77.30
C LYS A 30 35.91 15.47 -77.78
N HIS A 31 34.59 15.29 -77.91
CA HIS A 31 33.66 16.32 -78.40
C HIS A 31 32.83 17.00 -77.26
N GLY A 32 32.85 16.47 -76.00
CA GLY A 32 32.15 17.06 -74.89
C GLY A 32 31.81 16.08 -73.76
N SER A 33 31.03 16.54 -72.78
CA SER A 33 30.58 15.69 -71.69
C SER A 33 29.06 15.83 -71.47
N ALA A 34 28.46 14.70 -71.14
CA ALA A 34 27.03 14.63 -70.69
C ALA A 34 26.95 14.17 -69.19
N VAL A 35 26.05 14.72 -68.43
CA VAL A 35 25.89 14.40 -67.04
C VAL A 35 24.44 13.99 -66.76
N ARG A 36 24.23 12.89 -66.02
CA ARG A 36 22.95 12.44 -65.53
C ARG A 36 23.03 12.05 -64.06
N SER A 37 22.04 12.44 -63.26
CA SER A 37 21.96 12.04 -61.86
C SER A 37 20.77 11.11 -61.64
N ILE A 38 20.96 10.15 -60.71
CA ILE A 38 19.92 9.27 -60.19
C ILE A 38 19.97 9.31 -58.66
N VAL A 39 18.83 9.16 -58.02
CA VAL A 39 18.72 8.99 -56.58
C VAL A 39 18.52 7.50 -56.30
N VAL A 40 19.40 6.93 -55.49
CA VAL A 40 19.30 5.56 -55.02
C VAL A 40 18.72 5.60 -53.61
N THR A 41 17.60 4.95 -53.40
CA THR A 41 17.01 4.70 -52.12
C THR A 41 17.32 3.28 -51.70
N VAL A 42 17.69 3.08 -50.45
CA VAL A 42 17.88 1.75 -49.86
C VAL A 42 16.75 1.50 -48.88
N GLU A 43 15.97 0.50 -49.18
CA GLU A 43 14.88 0.05 -48.34
C GLU A 43 15.35 -1.04 -47.37
N TYR A 44 14.81 -1.04 -46.15
CA TYR A 44 15.20 -2.00 -45.13
C TYR A 44 14.09 -2.18 -44.07
N GLU A 45 14.14 -3.32 -43.40
CA GLU A 45 13.22 -3.68 -42.35
C GLU A 45 13.29 -2.73 -41.14
N PRO A 46 12.22 -2.66 -40.28
CA PRO A 46 12.23 -1.87 -39.10
C PRO A 46 13.27 -2.30 -38.10
N SER A 47 13.80 -1.33 -37.33
CA SER A 47 14.59 -1.58 -36.13
C SER A 47 14.15 -0.61 -35.01
N ILE A 48 14.03 -1.11 -33.79
CA ILE A 48 13.64 -0.34 -32.62
C ILE A 48 14.85 -0.23 -31.69
N GLY A 49 15.43 0.97 -31.58
CA GLY A 49 16.56 1.26 -30.71
C GLY A 49 16.18 1.83 -29.35
N GLU A 50 17.11 1.77 -28.40
CA GLU A 50 16.93 2.29 -27.04
C GLU A 50 16.65 3.79 -27.03
N THR A 51 17.33 4.57 -27.88
CA THR A 51 17.16 6.03 -27.96
C THR A 51 15.77 6.44 -28.39
N GLY A 52 15.15 5.70 -29.32
CA GLY A 52 13.81 6.01 -29.84
C GLY A 52 12.69 5.34 -29.05
N CYS A 53 12.98 4.26 -28.33
CA CYS A 53 12.02 3.47 -27.60
C CYS A 53 12.68 2.92 -26.32
N PRO A 54 12.82 3.73 -25.26
CA PRO A 54 13.45 3.31 -24.01
C PRO A 54 12.74 2.12 -23.39
N ALA A 55 13.51 1.12 -22.93
CA ALA A 55 12.96 -0.10 -22.30
C ALA A 55 12.22 0.17 -21.00
N ARG A 56 12.49 1.30 -20.34
CA ARG A 56 11.80 1.73 -19.12
C ARG A 56 11.38 3.18 -19.25
N GLN A 57 10.11 3.44 -18.93
CA GLN A 57 9.55 4.79 -18.90
C GLN A 57 8.87 5.06 -17.57
N LEU A 58 9.03 6.28 -17.05
CA LEU A 58 8.46 6.71 -15.79
C LEU A 58 7.39 7.76 -16.08
N TRP A 59 6.16 7.48 -15.70
CA TRP A 59 5.03 8.38 -15.81
C TRP A 59 4.59 8.85 -14.43
N VAL A 60 3.96 10.00 -14.35
CA VAL A 60 3.46 10.56 -13.08
C VAL A 60 1.94 10.50 -13.09
N GLU A 61 1.34 9.96 -12.03
CA GLU A 61 -0.11 9.88 -11.86
C GLU A 61 -0.75 11.26 -11.99
N GLY A 62 -1.82 11.36 -12.78
CA GLY A 62 -2.54 12.62 -13.03
C GLY A 62 -1.92 13.52 -14.11
N ALA A 63 -0.68 13.27 -14.57
CA ALA A 63 -0.07 14.00 -15.67
C ALA A 63 -0.44 13.39 -17.03
N PRO A 64 -0.44 14.15 -18.11
CA PRO A 64 -0.53 13.59 -19.46
C PRO A 64 0.77 12.85 -19.80
N ALA A 65 0.67 11.69 -20.41
CA ALA A 65 1.82 10.96 -20.93
C ALA A 65 1.45 10.15 -22.16
N GLU A 66 2.45 9.96 -23.02
CA GLU A 66 2.38 9.13 -24.19
C GLU A 66 3.55 8.14 -24.18
N LEU A 67 3.31 6.93 -24.66
CA LEU A 67 4.36 5.91 -24.75
C LEU A 67 5.36 6.30 -25.85
N ALA A 68 6.56 6.72 -25.43
CA ALA A 68 7.62 7.07 -26.35
C ALA A 68 8.19 5.82 -26.98
N CYS A 69 7.86 5.53 -28.24
CA CYS A 69 8.44 4.44 -29.00
C CYS A 69 8.48 4.78 -30.50
N ALA A 70 9.66 5.08 -31.00
CA ALA A 70 9.94 5.32 -32.39
C ALA A 70 10.82 4.21 -32.96
N ALA A 71 10.63 3.94 -34.24
CA ALA A 71 11.41 2.95 -35.00
C ALA A 71 12.02 3.58 -36.23
N SER A 72 13.13 3.04 -36.67
CA SER A 72 13.77 3.37 -37.93
C SER A 72 13.56 2.26 -38.98
N GLY A 73 13.27 2.65 -40.19
CA GLY A 73 13.05 1.73 -41.32
C GLY A 73 12.80 2.53 -42.60
N ASN A 74 12.93 1.88 -43.74
CA ASN A 74 12.58 2.51 -45.03
C ASN A 74 11.85 1.47 -45.91
N PRO A 75 10.59 1.69 -46.25
CA PRO A 75 9.71 2.84 -45.88
C PRO A 75 9.53 3.04 -44.37
N PRO A 76 9.16 4.26 -43.94
CA PRO A 76 8.93 4.55 -42.51
C PRO A 76 7.96 3.55 -41.88
N PRO A 77 8.34 2.89 -40.77
CA PRO A 77 7.46 1.89 -40.17
C PRO A 77 6.30 2.51 -39.39
N ARG A 78 5.17 1.79 -39.35
CA ARG A 78 4.09 2.06 -38.40
C ARG A 78 4.43 1.39 -37.08
N VAL A 79 4.32 2.15 -35.99
CA VAL A 79 4.53 1.61 -34.63
C VAL A 79 3.16 1.51 -33.95
N ALA A 80 2.90 0.35 -33.34
CA ALA A 80 1.74 0.10 -32.50
C ALA A 80 2.21 -0.60 -31.22
N CYS A 81 1.72 -0.12 -30.07
CA CYS A 81 2.05 -0.69 -28.77
C CYS A 81 0.77 -1.19 -28.08
N ALA A 82 0.82 -2.37 -27.46
CA ALA A 82 -0.25 -2.94 -26.69
C ALA A 82 0.27 -3.40 -25.33
N LYS A 83 -0.55 -3.26 -24.28
CA LYS A 83 -0.21 -3.74 -22.94
C LYS A 83 -0.29 -5.26 -22.90
N LEU A 84 0.74 -5.91 -22.36
CA LEU A 84 0.75 -7.37 -22.22
C LEU A 84 -0.17 -7.78 -21.06
N GLY A 85 -1.03 -8.78 -21.32
CA GLY A 85 -1.95 -9.33 -20.33
C GLY A 85 -3.32 -8.63 -20.26
N ASP A 86 -3.52 -7.54 -20.99
CA ASP A 86 -4.82 -6.89 -21.14
C ASP A 86 -5.39 -7.27 -22.53
N SER A 87 -6.57 -7.88 -22.54
CA SER A 87 -7.26 -8.25 -23.79
C SER A 87 -7.98 -7.06 -24.45
N GLN A 88 -7.81 -5.88 -23.93
CA GLN A 88 -8.38 -4.66 -24.50
C GLN A 88 -7.33 -3.93 -25.34
N ASP A 89 -7.78 -3.46 -26.50
CA ASP A 89 -7.09 -2.56 -27.43
C ASP A 89 -6.34 -1.42 -26.72
N PRO A 90 -5.40 -0.76 -27.42
CA PRO A 90 -4.50 0.21 -26.84
C PRO A 90 -5.21 1.09 -25.82
N PRO A 91 -4.55 1.38 -24.69
CA PRO A 91 -5.19 2.09 -23.58
C PRO A 91 -5.93 3.29 -24.15
N PRO A 92 -7.20 3.50 -23.79
CA PRO A 92 -7.91 4.68 -24.24
C PRO A 92 -7.00 5.87 -24.00
N ALA A 93 -6.92 6.78 -24.96
CA ALA A 93 -6.17 8.02 -24.81
C ALA A 93 -6.81 8.82 -23.67
N SER A 94 -6.59 8.34 -22.45
CA SER A 94 -6.97 9.03 -21.23
C SER A 94 -6.02 10.21 -21.11
N PRO A 95 -6.51 11.43 -21.03
CA PRO A 95 -5.66 12.60 -20.93
C PRO A 95 -4.72 12.53 -19.72
N ASN A 96 -5.05 11.71 -18.72
CA ASN A 96 -4.30 11.63 -17.47
C ASN A 96 -3.89 10.20 -17.16
N VAL A 97 -2.65 10.04 -16.73
CA VAL A 97 -2.07 8.77 -16.28
C VAL A 97 -2.74 8.30 -14.99
N THR A 98 -3.07 7.02 -14.93
CA THR A 98 -3.51 6.33 -13.73
C THR A 98 -2.55 5.18 -13.41
N ARG A 99 -2.60 4.63 -12.19
CA ARG A 99 -1.77 3.48 -11.79
C ARG A 99 -2.04 2.23 -12.65
N ALA A 100 -3.24 2.11 -13.21
CA ALA A 100 -3.59 1.03 -14.12
C ALA A 100 -2.75 1.04 -15.40
N HIS A 101 -2.17 2.16 -15.78
CA HIS A 101 -1.27 2.25 -16.93
C HIS A 101 0.14 1.65 -16.67
N ALA A 102 0.49 1.35 -15.42
CA ALA A 102 1.73 0.64 -15.13
C ALA A 102 1.71 -0.78 -15.70
N GLY A 103 2.84 -1.24 -16.21
CA GLY A 103 2.96 -2.58 -16.77
C GLY A 103 3.93 -2.65 -17.94
N THR A 104 3.95 -3.80 -18.60
CA THR A 104 4.79 -4.03 -19.77
C THR A 104 3.95 -3.91 -21.03
N TYR A 105 4.44 -3.12 -21.97
CA TYR A 105 3.87 -2.92 -23.29
C TYR A 105 4.77 -3.57 -24.33
N GLN A 106 4.18 -4.25 -25.31
CA GLN A 106 4.87 -4.73 -26.47
C GLN A 106 4.62 -3.78 -27.63
N CYS A 107 5.69 -3.15 -28.14
CA CYS A 107 5.66 -2.28 -29.30
C CYS A 107 6.11 -3.06 -30.53
N ARG A 108 5.32 -3.00 -31.60
CA ARG A 108 5.60 -3.59 -32.89
C ARG A 108 5.76 -2.49 -33.93
N ALA A 109 6.88 -2.47 -34.60
CA ALA A 109 7.13 -1.62 -35.77
C ALA A 109 7.04 -2.47 -37.01
N THR A 110 6.31 -2.04 -38.04
CA THR A 110 6.09 -2.82 -39.29
C THR A 110 6.22 -1.93 -40.52
N ASN A 111 6.91 -2.40 -41.53
CA ASN A 111 6.87 -1.86 -42.86
C ASN A 111 6.74 -3.01 -43.89
N THR A 112 6.87 -2.72 -45.19
CA THR A 112 6.74 -3.71 -46.29
C THR A 112 7.83 -4.79 -46.28
N HIS A 113 8.94 -4.58 -45.58
CA HIS A 113 10.10 -5.50 -45.54
C HIS A 113 10.13 -6.39 -44.30
N GLY A 114 9.35 -6.06 -43.25
CA GLY A 114 9.35 -6.87 -42.06
C GLY A 114 8.75 -6.18 -40.83
N SER A 115 9.02 -6.77 -39.67
CA SER A 115 8.61 -6.20 -38.39
C SER A 115 9.66 -6.41 -37.30
N ALA A 116 9.72 -5.45 -36.36
CA ALA A 116 10.53 -5.51 -35.14
C ALA A 116 9.64 -5.41 -33.92
N LEU A 117 10.00 -6.09 -32.81
CA LEU A 117 9.31 -6.09 -31.55
C LEU A 117 10.21 -5.55 -30.45
N ARG A 118 9.62 -4.81 -29.51
CA ARG A 118 10.29 -4.35 -28.31
C ARG A 118 9.34 -4.27 -27.13
N ASN A 119 9.76 -4.76 -25.98
CA ASN A 119 9.03 -4.61 -24.74
C ASN A 119 9.48 -3.32 -24.01
N VAL A 120 8.50 -2.56 -23.53
CA VAL A 120 8.69 -1.33 -22.77
C VAL A 120 7.95 -1.47 -21.44
N THR A 121 8.65 -1.28 -20.32
CA THR A 121 8.05 -1.29 -18.99
C THR A 121 7.75 0.14 -18.55
N VAL A 122 6.48 0.41 -18.31
CA VAL A 122 5.99 1.68 -17.77
C VAL A 122 5.80 1.54 -16.27
N ALA A 123 6.45 2.38 -15.49
CA ALA A 123 6.20 2.55 -14.06
C ALA A 123 5.47 3.88 -13.83
N VAL A 124 4.41 3.86 -13.03
CA VAL A 124 3.65 5.07 -12.68
C VAL A 124 4.03 5.49 -11.27
N GLU A 125 4.56 6.68 -11.17
CA GLU A 125 4.93 7.29 -9.89
C GLU A 125 3.77 8.11 -9.33
N TYR A 126 3.63 8.09 -7.99
CA TYR A 126 2.54 8.77 -7.30
C TYR A 126 2.94 9.19 -5.88
N SER A 127 2.23 10.19 -5.35
CA SER A 127 2.41 10.67 -3.99
C SER A 127 2.02 9.61 -2.96
N PRO A 128 2.51 9.69 -1.72
CA PRO A 128 2.11 8.76 -0.67
C PRO A 128 0.60 8.75 -0.44
N VAL A 129 0.04 7.54 -0.35
CA VAL A 129 -1.38 7.28 -0.07
C VAL A 129 -1.52 6.22 1.02
N ALA A 130 -2.74 6.04 1.54
CA ALA A 130 -3.08 5.00 2.51
C ALA A 130 -2.15 4.98 3.74
N VAL A 131 -1.80 6.18 4.27
CA VAL A 131 -0.99 6.26 5.48
C VAL A 131 -1.77 5.70 6.66
N SER A 132 -1.27 4.61 7.23
CA SER A 132 -1.86 3.92 8.36
C SER A 132 -0.86 3.73 9.49
N LEU A 133 -1.32 3.93 10.73
CA LEU A 133 -0.52 3.70 11.92
C LEU A 133 -1.12 2.53 12.71
N ARG A 134 -0.24 1.68 13.21
CA ARG A 134 -0.60 0.54 14.03
C ARG A 134 0.19 0.55 15.32
N VAL A 135 -0.50 0.45 16.46
CA VAL A 135 0.14 0.33 17.77
C VAL A 135 0.16 -1.14 18.18
N LEU A 136 1.31 -1.64 18.56
CA LEU A 136 1.51 -3.03 18.96
C LEU A 136 2.03 -3.09 20.40
N PRO A 137 1.44 -3.89 21.27
CA PRO A 137 0.29 -4.79 21.03
C PRO A 137 -1.06 -4.06 21.02
N SER A 138 -1.20 -2.88 21.63
CA SER A 138 -2.45 -2.11 21.76
C SER A 138 -2.18 -0.63 21.94
N ALA A 139 -3.12 0.22 21.51
CA ALA A 139 -3.09 1.67 21.76
C ALA A 139 -3.43 2.05 23.22
N ASN A 140 -4.01 1.13 24.00
CA ASN A 140 -4.19 1.27 25.44
C ASN A 140 -3.04 0.49 26.11
N VAL A 141 -2.09 1.21 26.68
CA VAL A 141 -0.83 0.67 27.22
C VAL A 141 -0.82 0.84 28.73
N SER A 142 -0.50 -0.21 29.46
CA SER A 142 -0.28 -0.12 30.91
C SER A 142 1.05 0.58 31.21
N ARG A 143 1.12 1.36 32.27
CA ARG A 143 2.36 1.99 32.74
C ARG A 143 3.44 0.94 32.95
N GLY A 144 4.67 1.21 32.48
CA GLY A 144 5.80 0.30 32.52
C GLY A 144 5.86 -0.74 31.40
N ALA A 145 4.78 -0.94 30.64
CA ALA A 145 4.79 -1.84 29.49
C ALA A 145 5.55 -1.27 28.30
N SER A 146 5.95 -2.13 27.38
CA SER A 146 6.58 -1.73 26.12
C SER A 146 5.58 -1.81 24.98
N PHE A 147 5.71 -0.88 24.03
CA PHE A 147 4.89 -0.87 22.82
C PHE A 147 5.68 -0.32 21.64
N SER A 148 5.16 -0.52 20.44
CA SER A 148 5.68 0.11 19.22
C SER A 148 4.57 0.70 18.38
N VAL A 149 4.89 1.74 17.63
CA VAL A 149 4.00 2.35 16.65
C VAL A 149 4.62 2.17 15.28
N GLU A 150 3.94 1.45 14.40
CA GLU A 150 4.34 1.24 13.01
C GLU A 150 3.57 2.16 12.09
N CYS A 151 4.27 2.73 11.10
CA CYS A 151 3.69 3.54 10.03
C CYS A 151 3.88 2.85 8.68
N ARG A 152 2.81 2.75 7.92
CA ARG A 152 2.80 2.19 6.57
C ARG A 152 2.14 3.17 5.61
N ALA A 153 2.75 3.32 4.45
CA ALA A 153 2.21 4.10 3.35
C ALA A 153 2.62 3.47 2.02
N GLU A 154 1.78 3.64 1.02
CA GLU A 154 2.06 3.27 -0.36
C GLU A 154 2.48 4.51 -1.14
N GLY A 155 3.45 4.39 -2.03
CA GLY A 155 3.92 5.47 -2.89
C GLY A 155 5.07 5.02 -3.78
N LEU A 156 5.19 5.63 -4.93
CA LEU A 156 6.31 5.39 -5.84
C LEU A 156 6.90 6.74 -6.28
N PRO A 157 8.17 7.02 -6.02
CA PRO A 157 9.14 6.22 -5.25
C PRO A 157 8.72 5.92 -3.82
N THR A 158 9.30 4.86 -3.24
CA THR A 158 9.04 4.44 -1.85
C THR A 158 9.17 5.65 -0.91
N PRO A 159 8.16 5.94 -0.08
CA PRO A 159 8.20 7.07 0.84
C PRO A 159 9.25 6.93 1.94
N THR A 160 9.77 8.06 2.37
CA THR A 160 10.50 8.23 3.64
C THR A 160 9.54 8.67 4.73
N TYR A 161 9.87 8.38 6.00
CA TYR A 161 8.99 8.59 7.13
C TYR A 161 9.57 9.61 8.11
N GLY A 162 8.74 10.55 8.54
CA GLY A 162 9.02 11.51 9.59
C GLY A 162 7.96 11.45 10.68
N TRP A 163 8.30 11.81 11.91
CA TRP A 163 7.42 11.70 13.07
C TRP A 163 7.27 13.00 13.83
N ALA A 164 6.04 13.27 14.26
CA ALA A 164 5.75 14.18 15.34
C ALA A 164 5.19 13.36 16.52
N LEU A 165 5.86 13.43 17.67
CA LEU A 165 5.70 12.53 18.80
C LEU A 165 5.54 13.31 20.11
N PRO A 166 4.91 12.73 21.15
CA PRO A 166 4.95 13.28 22.49
C PRO A 166 6.40 13.44 22.97
N PRO A 167 6.71 14.49 23.75
CA PRO A 167 8.06 14.74 24.27
C PRO A 167 8.42 13.73 25.38
N ALA A 168 8.90 12.56 25.01
CA ALA A 168 9.31 11.51 25.92
C ALA A 168 10.74 11.05 25.62
N PRO A 169 11.59 10.81 26.63
CA PRO A 169 13.01 10.49 26.42
C PRO A 169 13.27 9.04 26.02
N ASN A 170 12.27 8.15 26.14
CA ASN A 170 12.39 6.71 25.95
C ASN A 170 11.92 6.22 24.56
N LEU A 171 11.97 7.09 23.55
CA LEU A 171 11.63 6.79 22.18
C LEU A 171 12.85 6.25 21.42
N ARG A 172 12.65 5.15 20.68
CA ARG A 172 13.67 4.53 19.82
C ARG A 172 13.12 4.35 18.42
N PHE A 173 13.82 4.89 17.43
CA PHE A 173 13.44 4.78 16.01
C PHE A 173 14.10 3.54 15.39
N ALA A 174 13.37 2.86 14.50
CA ALA A 174 13.97 1.89 13.60
C ALA A 174 14.87 2.57 12.56
N ALA A 175 15.79 1.81 11.96
CA ALA A 175 16.76 2.34 10.99
C ALA A 175 16.09 2.97 9.75
N ASP A 176 14.92 2.49 9.35
CA ASP A 176 14.13 2.98 8.22
C ASP A 176 13.08 4.04 8.63
N ASN A 177 13.07 4.46 9.89
CA ASN A 177 12.10 5.36 10.49
C ASN A 177 10.62 4.94 10.34
N ARG A 178 10.35 3.67 10.00
CA ARG A 178 8.98 3.15 9.86
C ARG A 178 8.31 2.88 11.19
N SER A 179 9.08 2.69 12.24
CA SER A 179 8.53 2.41 13.56
C SER A 179 9.26 3.14 14.67
N VAL A 180 8.51 3.41 15.73
CA VAL A 180 8.98 3.98 16.98
C VAL A 180 8.66 2.98 18.09
N ALA A 181 9.67 2.53 18.82
CA ALA A 181 9.53 1.68 19.98
C ALA A 181 9.65 2.50 21.27
N VAL A 182 8.85 2.13 22.25
CA VAL A 182 8.85 2.70 23.60
C VAL A 182 9.05 1.59 24.60
N ALA A 183 10.09 1.68 25.42
CA ALA A 183 10.33 0.77 26.54
C ALA A 183 9.95 1.44 27.85
N GLY A 184 9.11 0.76 28.66
CA GLY A 184 8.68 1.29 29.94
C GLY A 184 7.78 2.52 29.81
N ALA A 185 6.56 2.34 29.29
CA ALA A 185 5.62 3.42 29.05
C ALA A 185 5.34 4.24 30.32
N ALA A 186 5.42 5.56 30.19
CA ALA A 186 5.15 6.54 31.23
C ALA A 186 4.07 7.55 30.77
N ALA A 187 3.59 8.39 31.66
CA ALA A 187 2.61 9.44 31.34
C ALA A 187 3.04 10.33 30.17
N ALA A 188 4.33 10.61 30.02
CA ALA A 188 4.90 11.39 28.93
C ALA A 188 4.74 10.71 27.53
N ASN A 189 4.49 9.41 27.48
CA ASN A 189 4.24 8.69 26.24
C ASN A 189 2.78 8.74 25.79
N ARG A 190 1.88 9.27 26.63
CA ARG A 190 0.48 9.50 26.25
C ARG A 190 0.40 10.64 25.25
N GLY A 191 -0.32 10.43 24.16
CA GLY A 191 -0.56 11.51 23.21
C GLY A 191 -0.72 11.04 21.79
N LEU A 192 -0.70 12.00 20.88
CA LEU A 192 -0.86 11.79 19.45
C LEU A 192 0.49 11.47 18.81
N TYR A 193 0.56 10.33 18.16
CA TYR A 193 1.69 9.91 17.34
C TYR A 193 1.33 10.16 15.89
N THR A 194 2.02 11.09 15.22
CA THR A 194 1.77 11.45 13.83
C THR A 194 2.95 11.05 12.99
N CYS A 195 2.69 10.25 11.97
CA CYS A 195 3.66 9.86 10.95
C CYS A 195 3.37 10.61 9.66
N THR A 196 4.40 11.16 9.03
CA THR A 196 4.34 11.79 7.72
C THR A 196 5.18 10.99 6.73
N ALA A 197 4.54 10.40 5.74
CA ALA A 197 5.17 9.74 4.61
C ALA A 197 5.42 10.77 3.50
N THR A 198 6.63 10.80 2.94
CA THR A 198 7.05 11.80 1.94
C THR A 198 7.83 11.13 0.82
N ASN A 199 7.50 11.48 -0.42
CA ASN A 199 8.33 11.22 -1.59
C ASN A 199 8.41 12.47 -2.48
N ARG A 200 9.07 12.41 -3.65
CA ARG A 200 9.23 13.56 -4.55
C ARG A 200 7.92 14.11 -5.12
N HIS A 201 6.82 13.34 -5.06
CA HIS A 201 5.51 13.74 -5.60
C HIS A 201 4.57 14.30 -4.53
N GLY A 202 4.94 14.23 -3.25
CA GLY A 202 4.15 14.82 -2.18
C GLY A 202 4.38 14.20 -0.82
N ARG A 203 3.52 14.60 0.11
CA ARG A 203 3.52 14.12 1.50
C ARG A 203 2.10 13.84 1.99
N ARG A 204 1.98 12.86 2.87
CA ARG A 204 0.72 12.55 3.54
C ARG A 204 0.98 12.10 4.98
N ALA A 205 0.15 12.57 5.90
CA ALA A 205 0.26 12.23 7.31
C ALA A 205 -0.90 11.35 7.76
N GLY A 206 -0.64 10.53 8.76
CA GLY A 206 -1.62 9.79 9.54
C GLY A 206 -1.29 9.90 11.01
N SER A 207 -2.26 9.70 11.89
CA SER A 207 -2.07 9.84 13.33
C SER A 207 -2.80 8.75 14.09
N VAL A 208 -2.28 8.39 15.26
CA VAL A 208 -2.90 7.49 16.21
C VAL A 208 -2.73 8.03 17.64
N MET A 209 -3.78 7.91 18.45
CA MET A 209 -3.74 8.28 19.86
C MET A 209 -3.31 7.09 20.70
N VAL A 210 -2.24 7.25 21.48
CA VAL A 210 -1.81 6.27 22.48
C VAL A 210 -2.25 6.75 23.85
N ARG A 211 -2.86 5.85 24.62
CA ARG A 211 -3.28 6.07 25.99
C ARG A 211 -2.42 5.23 26.93
N VAL A 212 -1.95 5.85 28.00
CA VAL A 212 -1.21 5.15 29.04
C VAL A 212 -2.07 5.16 30.29
N ASP A 213 -2.48 3.96 30.74
CA ASP A 213 -3.32 3.79 31.91
C ASP A 213 -2.45 3.72 33.16
N GLU A 214 -2.73 4.60 34.13
CA GLU A 214 -1.96 4.71 35.36
C GLU A 214 -2.45 3.82 36.51
N SER A 215 -3.63 3.19 36.38
CA SER A 215 -4.37 2.77 37.57
C SER A 215 -5.05 1.40 37.48
N ARG A 216 -4.29 0.30 37.46
CA ARG A 216 -4.88 -0.97 37.92
C ARG A 216 -4.39 -1.44 39.29
N LEU A 217 -3.19 -1.02 39.71
CA LEU A 217 -2.61 -1.49 40.97
C LEU A 217 -3.17 -0.75 42.22
N VAL A 218 -3.50 0.52 42.11
CA VAL A 218 -4.01 1.30 43.26
C VAL A 218 -5.45 0.92 43.63
N LEU A 219 -6.30 0.59 42.64
CA LEU A 219 -7.69 0.19 42.90
C LEU A 219 -7.77 -1.20 43.56
N LEU A 220 -6.90 -2.12 43.25
CA LEU A 220 -6.89 -3.44 43.89
C LEU A 220 -6.36 -3.37 45.33
N ALA A 221 -5.38 -2.50 45.61
CA ALA A 221 -4.91 -2.29 46.98
C ALA A 221 -5.96 -1.59 47.87
N SER A 222 -6.68 -0.59 47.35
CA SER A 222 -7.72 0.11 48.08
C SER A 222 -9.00 -0.75 48.29
N LEU A 223 -9.38 -1.56 47.30
CA LEU A 223 -10.51 -2.49 47.44
C LEU A 223 -10.15 -3.67 48.36
N GLY A 224 -8.90 -4.13 48.37
CA GLY A 224 -8.44 -5.16 49.30
C GLY A 224 -8.47 -4.72 50.75
N SER A 225 -8.09 -3.49 51.05
CA SER A 225 -8.17 -2.93 52.42
C SER A 225 -9.60 -2.68 52.91
N LEU A 226 -10.48 -2.16 52.06
CA LEU A 226 -11.91 -2.02 52.41
C LEU A 226 -12.58 -3.39 52.53
N GLY A 227 -12.28 -4.34 51.66
CA GLY A 227 -12.83 -5.70 51.71
C GLY A 227 -12.42 -6.46 52.96
N ALA A 228 -11.20 -6.31 53.44
CA ALA A 228 -10.75 -6.90 54.68
C ALA A 228 -11.46 -6.34 55.92
N VAL A 229 -11.66 -5.01 56.00
CA VAL A 229 -12.37 -4.35 57.08
C VAL A 229 -13.86 -4.75 57.12
N THR A 230 -14.50 -4.84 55.95
CA THR A 230 -15.92 -5.27 55.88
C THR A 230 -16.10 -6.74 56.17
N ALA A 231 -15.18 -7.62 55.77
CA ALA A 231 -15.22 -9.05 56.09
C ALA A 231 -15.05 -9.32 57.60
N VAL A 232 -14.15 -8.60 58.29
CA VAL A 232 -13.98 -8.68 59.75
C VAL A 232 -15.22 -8.13 60.45
N GLY A 233 -15.79 -7.03 59.96
CA GLY A 233 -17.03 -6.44 60.54
C GLY A 233 -18.25 -7.38 60.44
N LEU A 234 -18.40 -8.04 59.27
CA LEU A 234 -19.50 -8.98 59.02
C LEU A 234 -19.33 -10.27 59.80
N ALA A 235 -18.08 -10.77 59.98
CA ALA A 235 -17.79 -11.95 60.84
C ALA A 235 -18.09 -11.67 62.30
N ALA A 236 -17.73 -10.48 62.79
CA ALA A 236 -18.08 -10.06 64.18
C ALA A 236 -19.58 -9.89 64.41
N ALA A 237 -20.31 -9.26 63.46
CA ALA A 237 -21.75 -9.11 63.53
C ALA A 237 -22.49 -10.44 63.41
N GLY A 238 -22.02 -11.34 62.50
CA GLY A 238 -22.59 -12.68 62.32
C GLY A 238 -22.38 -13.56 63.55
N GLY A 239 -21.19 -13.49 64.18
CA GLY A 239 -20.89 -14.19 65.46
C GLY A 239 -21.78 -13.70 66.59
N TYR A 240 -22.06 -12.39 66.69
CA TYR A 240 -22.95 -11.81 67.66
C TYR A 240 -24.40 -12.24 67.44
N TYR A 241 -24.87 -12.26 66.16
CA TYR A 241 -26.21 -12.68 65.82
C TYR A 241 -26.47 -14.17 66.08
N LEU A 242 -25.52 -15.04 65.75
CA LEU A 242 -25.61 -16.47 66.06
C LEU A 242 -25.63 -16.73 67.57
N LYS A 243 -24.88 -15.95 68.35
CA LYS A 243 -24.89 -16.08 69.81
C LYS A 243 -26.20 -15.61 70.47
N SER A 244 -26.88 -14.58 69.85
CA SER A 244 -28.17 -14.06 70.35
C SER A 244 -29.32 -14.97 69.96
N THR A 245 -29.25 -15.71 68.83
CA THR A 245 -30.31 -16.62 68.36
C THR A 245 -30.26 -17.99 69.09
N ALA A 246 -29.05 -18.43 69.53
CA ALA A 246 -28.88 -19.68 70.26
C ALA A 246 -29.49 -19.63 71.66
N CYS A 247 -29.77 -18.42 72.22
CA CYS A 247 -30.43 -18.26 73.57
C CYS A 247 -31.98 -18.23 73.52
N LYS A 248 -32.64 -18.43 72.37
CA LYS A 248 -34.09 -18.45 72.25
C LYS A 248 -34.70 -19.75 71.76
N LYS A 249 -34.05 -20.88 71.95
CA LYS A 249 -34.72 -22.18 71.76
C LYS A 249 -34.99 -22.81 73.13
N GLY A 250 -35.94 -22.26 73.84
CA GLY A 250 -36.60 -22.85 74.93
C GLY A 250 -38.08 -22.98 74.66
N GLU A 251 -38.57 -24.21 74.69
CA GLU A 251 -39.94 -24.69 74.86
C GLU A 251 -41.06 -23.98 74.08
N TYR A 252 -41.65 -24.72 73.13
CA TYR A 252 -43.10 -24.69 72.92
C TYR A 252 -43.62 -26.08 72.55
N ASN A 253 -44.28 -26.73 73.48
CA ASN A 253 -45.27 -27.77 73.27
C ASN A 253 -46.53 -27.15 72.74
N VAL A 254 -46.99 -27.51 71.56
CA VAL A 254 -48.39 -27.28 71.17
C VAL A 254 -48.92 -28.53 70.49
N ARG A 255 -49.96 -29.04 71.13
CA ARG A 255 -50.93 -29.98 70.56
C ARG A 255 -51.78 -29.27 69.53
N ASP A 256 -52.10 -30.04 68.50
CA ASP A 256 -53.32 -30.04 67.72
C ASP A 256 -53.70 -28.81 66.90
N ALA A 257 -53.68 -28.99 65.59
CA ALA A 257 -54.88 -28.88 64.73
C ALA A 257 -54.52 -28.96 63.28
N GLU A 258 -55.24 -29.78 62.56
CA GLU A 258 -55.27 -30.00 61.12
C GLU A 258 -55.37 -28.71 60.29
N GLY A 259 -54.71 -28.69 59.17
CA GLY A 259 -54.88 -27.64 58.14
C GLY A 259 -53.76 -27.58 57.18
N SER A 260 -53.96 -28.29 56.06
CA SER A 260 -53.09 -28.23 54.86
C SER A 260 -52.79 -26.81 54.44
N SER A 261 -51.48 -26.51 54.17
CA SER A 261 -51.07 -25.65 53.12
C SER A 261 -49.57 -25.87 52.82
N GLU A 262 -49.29 -26.36 51.66
CA GLU A 262 -47.97 -26.45 51.07
C GLU A 262 -47.34 -25.07 51.01
N ALA A 263 -46.21 -24.89 51.65
CA ALA A 263 -45.33 -23.75 51.38
C ALA A 263 -44.22 -24.23 50.45
N ALA A 264 -44.43 -23.99 49.16
CA ALA A 264 -43.44 -24.21 48.15
C ALA A 264 -42.28 -23.23 48.32
N CYS A 265 -41.09 -23.73 48.58
CA CYS A 265 -39.86 -22.96 48.43
C CYS A 265 -39.58 -22.71 46.95
N LEU A 266 -39.81 -21.49 46.47
CA LEU A 266 -39.45 -21.07 45.15
C LEU A 266 -37.93 -20.92 45.03
N HIS A 267 -37.29 -21.90 44.45
CA HIS A 267 -35.91 -21.83 43.96
C HIS A 267 -35.93 -21.00 42.66
N ARG A 268 -35.48 -19.76 42.72
CA ARG A 268 -35.35 -18.90 41.56
C ARG A 268 -34.08 -19.26 40.82
N GLN A 269 -34.16 -20.20 39.87
CA GLN A 269 -33.10 -20.40 38.86
C GLN A 269 -33.14 -19.21 37.88
N ARG A 270 -32.01 -18.51 37.83
CA ARG A 270 -31.73 -17.47 36.84
C ARG A 270 -31.31 -18.16 35.55
N HIS A 271 -32.20 -18.26 34.59
CA HIS A 271 -31.88 -18.62 33.22
C HIS A 271 -31.27 -17.41 32.52
N ASP A 272 -30.00 -17.56 32.16
CA ASP A 272 -29.31 -16.69 31.24
C ASP A 272 -29.82 -16.99 29.83
N ARG A 273 -30.52 -16.07 29.21
CA ARG A 273 -31.02 -16.18 27.85
C ARG A 273 -30.25 -15.18 27.01
N SER A 274 -29.25 -15.67 26.28
CA SER A 274 -28.62 -15.01 25.18
C SER A 274 -29.57 -15.04 23.98
N GLU A 275 -30.15 -13.89 23.64
CA GLU A 275 -30.88 -13.74 22.38
C GLU A 275 -29.90 -13.30 21.28
N VAL A 276 -29.77 -14.15 20.28
CA VAL A 276 -29.08 -13.88 19.00
C VAL A 276 -30.08 -13.20 18.08
N TYR A 277 -29.89 -11.93 17.76
CA TYR A 277 -30.62 -11.25 16.69
C TYR A 277 -29.95 -11.50 15.35
N GLY A 278 -30.60 -12.31 14.53
CA GLY A 278 -30.28 -12.44 13.11
C GLY A 278 -30.91 -11.29 12.32
N ILE A 279 -30.09 -10.55 11.58
CA ILE A 279 -30.55 -9.55 10.61
C ILE A 279 -30.63 -10.23 9.25
N GLN A 280 -31.86 -10.39 8.72
CA GLN A 280 -32.09 -10.71 7.32
C GLN A 280 -32.00 -9.43 6.48
N LEU A 281 -31.09 -9.43 5.51
CA LEU A 281 -31.08 -8.44 4.43
C LEU A 281 -31.92 -8.98 3.26
N THR A 282 -33.02 -8.30 2.98
CA THR A 282 -33.75 -8.44 1.70
C THR A 282 -33.25 -7.38 0.74
N GLN A 283 -32.82 -7.82 -0.44
CA GLN A 283 -32.67 -6.98 -1.63
C GLN A 283 -34.04 -6.66 -2.27
N PRO A 284 -34.14 -5.57 -3.01
CA PRO A 284 -34.12 -5.70 -4.45
C PRO A 284 -32.94 -5.02 -5.14
#